data_ed40c8ada2e152ba7d6f96c66570dcbb
#
_entry.id   ed40c8ada2e152ba7d6f96c66570dcbb
#
_cell.length_a   1.000
_cell.length_b   1.000
_cell.length_c   1.000
_cell.angle_alpha   90.00
_cell.angle_beta   90.00
_cell.angle_gamma   90.00
#
_symmetry.space_group_name_H-M   'P 1'
#
loop_
_entity.id
_entity.type
_entity.pdbx_description
1 polymer ?
#
loop_
_entity_poly.entity_id
_entity_poly.type
_entity_poly.pdbx_seq_one_letter_code
_entity_poly.pdbx_strand_id
1 'polypeptide(L)'
;MMYQRLILTFLLFFSVNVFSQSKDQILGKWLNASGEAHIQIYLNGSKYFGKIAWMKTPNNPDGSPRLDKNNPNSSLSSNSILGLVILKDFVFNDNIWQGGSIYDPKTGKTYSCKISLQGPDKINVRGFVGFSMLGRTESWTRVK
;
A
#
# COMPACT_ATOMS: atom_id res chain seq x y z
N MET A 1 -0.61 22.12 -68.96
CA MET A 1 -1.49 21.58 -67.94
C MET A 1 -0.64 21.06 -66.80
N MET A 2 -0.53 21.82 -65.72
CA MET A 2 0.18 21.35 -64.50
C MET A 2 -0.84 20.67 -63.59
N TYR A 3 -0.69 19.37 -63.43
CA TYR A 3 -1.48 18.65 -62.42
C TYR A 3 -0.81 18.83 -61.04
N GLN A 4 -1.42 19.69 -60.22
CA GLN A 4 -1.07 19.77 -58.80
C GLN A 4 -1.55 18.51 -58.10
N ARG A 5 -0.61 17.66 -57.73
CA ARG A 5 -0.88 16.53 -56.87
C ARG A 5 -0.99 17.01 -55.42
N LEU A 6 -2.23 17.06 -54.95
CA LEU A 6 -2.55 17.32 -53.55
C LEU A 6 -2.13 16.07 -52.72
N ILE A 7 -1.02 16.14 -52.02
CA ILE A 7 -0.61 15.11 -51.08
C ILE A 7 -1.38 15.37 -49.77
N LEU A 8 -2.45 14.59 -49.57
CA LEU A 8 -3.20 14.60 -48.33
C LEU A 8 -2.39 13.81 -47.28
N THR A 9 -1.64 14.53 -46.45
CA THR A 9 -0.94 13.90 -45.32
C THR A 9 -1.94 13.60 -44.22
N PHE A 10 -2.31 12.32 -44.13
CA PHE A 10 -3.15 11.79 -43.05
C PHE A 10 -2.33 11.72 -41.77
N LEU A 11 -2.45 12.73 -40.91
CA LEU A 11 -1.87 12.67 -39.54
C LEU A 11 -2.73 11.72 -38.70
N LEU A 12 -2.23 10.50 -38.52
CA LEU A 12 -2.76 9.57 -37.54
C LEU A 12 -2.43 10.10 -36.14
N PHE A 13 -3.41 10.71 -35.50
CA PHE A 13 -3.35 11.00 -34.08
C PHE A 13 -3.50 9.67 -33.32
N PHE A 14 -2.38 9.10 -32.89
CA PHE A 14 -2.39 8.06 -31.88
C PHE A 14 -2.77 8.71 -30.54
N SER A 15 -4.02 8.56 -30.14
CA SER A 15 -4.46 8.89 -28.78
C SER A 15 -3.80 7.92 -27.82
N VAL A 16 -2.70 8.33 -27.20
CA VAL A 16 -2.11 7.60 -26.08
C VAL A 16 -3.04 7.81 -24.90
N ASN A 17 -3.85 6.81 -24.57
CA ASN A 17 -4.60 6.82 -23.32
C ASN A 17 -3.61 6.68 -22.18
N VAL A 18 -3.17 7.81 -21.62
CA VAL A 18 -2.42 7.82 -20.37
C VAL A 18 -3.41 7.52 -19.27
N PHE A 19 -3.43 6.27 -18.77
CA PHE A 19 -4.18 5.93 -17.57
C PHE A 19 -3.47 6.57 -16.38
N SER A 20 -3.98 7.74 -15.95
CA SER A 20 -3.59 8.34 -14.69
C SER A 20 -4.12 7.46 -13.55
N GLN A 21 -3.22 7.06 -12.62
CA GLN A 21 -3.63 6.34 -11.41
C GLN A 21 -4.48 7.27 -10.53
N SER A 22 -5.67 6.79 -10.14
CA SER A 22 -6.49 7.48 -9.16
C SER A 22 -5.95 7.25 -7.75
N LYS A 23 -5.98 8.29 -6.91
CA LYS A 23 -5.58 8.22 -5.50
C LYS A 23 -6.33 7.15 -4.69
N ASP A 24 -7.54 6.77 -5.10
CA ASP A 24 -8.39 5.81 -4.41
C ASP A 24 -8.22 4.36 -4.90
N GLN A 25 -7.35 4.11 -5.87
CA GLN A 25 -7.08 2.74 -6.35
C GLN A 25 -6.42 1.86 -5.31
N ILE A 26 -5.77 2.45 -4.29
CA ILE A 26 -5.15 1.70 -3.19
C ILE A 26 -6.19 1.18 -2.18
N LEU A 27 -7.39 1.73 -2.16
CA LEU A 27 -8.43 1.35 -1.19
C LEU A 27 -8.83 -0.12 -1.36
N GLY A 28 -9.08 -0.79 -0.23
CA GLY A 28 -9.50 -2.18 -0.18
C GLY A 28 -8.57 -3.04 0.66
N LYS A 29 -8.68 -4.36 0.48
CA LYS A 29 -7.93 -5.36 1.26
C LYS A 29 -6.80 -5.94 0.44
N TRP A 30 -5.67 -6.11 1.08
CA TRP A 30 -4.43 -6.60 0.50
C TRP A 30 -3.86 -7.74 1.32
N LEU A 31 -3.52 -8.86 0.67
CA LEU A 31 -2.80 -9.96 1.30
C LEU A 31 -1.32 -9.59 1.35
N ASN A 32 -0.73 -9.62 2.54
CA ASN A 32 0.68 -9.33 2.71
C ASN A 32 1.59 -10.39 2.07
N ALA A 33 2.88 -10.10 1.95
CA ALA A 33 3.83 -10.97 1.25
C ALA A 33 3.94 -12.38 1.84
N SER A 34 3.81 -12.52 3.17
CA SER A 34 3.84 -13.83 3.83
C SER A 34 2.53 -14.62 3.71
N GLY A 35 1.45 -14.00 3.26
CA GLY A 35 0.12 -14.62 3.20
C GLY A 35 -0.56 -14.77 4.56
N GLU A 36 -0.06 -14.12 5.59
CA GLU A 36 -0.53 -14.29 6.97
C GLU A 36 -1.59 -13.29 7.42
N ALA A 37 -1.77 -12.18 6.68
CA ALA A 37 -2.70 -11.13 7.05
C ALA A 37 -3.30 -10.43 5.84
N HIS A 38 -4.55 -9.97 6.00
CA HIS A 38 -5.13 -8.96 5.13
C HIS A 38 -5.01 -7.59 5.78
N ILE A 39 -4.51 -6.63 5.04
CA ILE A 39 -4.45 -5.25 5.45
C ILE A 39 -5.51 -4.47 4.67
N GLN A 40 -6.44 -3.87 5.38
CA GLN A 40 -7.45 -3.00 4.78
C GLN A 40 -6.92 -1.58 4.75
N ILE A 41 -6.76 -1.04 3.56
CA ILE A 41 -6.38 0.36 3.34
C ILE A 41 -7.66 1.18 3.20
N TYR A 42 -7.74 2.26 3.96
CA TYR A 42 -8.89 3.14 4.04
C TYR A 42 -8.47 4.61 4.15
N LEU A 43 -9.38 5.48 3.79
CA LEU A 43 -9.20 6.92 3.90
C LEU A 43 -9.75 7.40 5.24
N ASN A 44 -8.97 8.22 5.93
CA ASN A 44 -9.40 8.95 7.13
C ASN A 44 -9.01 10.41 7.00
N GLY A 45 -10.00 11.28 6.80
CA GLY A 45 -9.74 12.67 6.39
C GLY A 45 -9.12 12.70 5.00
N SER A 46 -7.96 13.32 4.88
CA SER A 46 -7.20 13.44 3.63
C SER A 46 -6.03 12.45 3.51
N LYS A 47 -5.88 11.54 4.48
CA LYS A 47 -4.76 10.61 4.55
C LYS A 47 -5.22 9.15 4.53
N TYR A 48 -4.33 8.29 4.05
CA TYR A 48 -4.57 6.86 3.95
C TYR A 48 -3.91 6.13 5.11
N PHE A 49 -4.65 5.15 5.63
CA PHE A 49 -4.29 4.29 6.75
C PHE A 49 -4.50 2.84 6.35
N GLY A 50 -3.91 1.93 7.08
CA GLY A 50 -4.15 0.50 6.88
C GLY A 50 -4.19 -0.24 8.21
N LYS A 51 -5.18 -1.12 8.36
CA LYS A 51 -5.35 -1.95 9.56
C LYS A 51 -5.33 -3.43 9.21
N ILE A 52 -4.91 -4.24 10.15
CA ILE A 52 -4.98 -5.70 10.03
C ILE A 52 -6.44 -6.12 10.16
N ALA A 53 -7.05 -6.51 9.04
CA ALA A 53 -8.47 -6.88 8.95
C ALA A 53 -8.71 -8.38 9.11
N TRP A 54 -7.70 -9.19 8.86
CA TRP A 54 -7.74 -10.65 8.98
C TRP A 54 -6.33 -11.18 9.24
N MET A 55 -6.25 -12.25 10.01
CA MET A 55 -5.02 -13.00 10.26
C MET A 55 -5.26 -14.49 10.04
N LYS A 56 -4.29 -15.15 9.42
CA LYS A 56 -4.32 -16.61 9.25
C LYS A 56 -4.32 -17.32 10.62
N THR A 57 -3.58 -16.78 11.58
CA THR A 57 -3.48 -17.30 12.95
C THR A 57 -3.73 -16.17 13.93
N PRO A 58 -5.00 -15.82 14.22
CA PRO A 58 -5.34 -14.67 15.07
C PRO A 58 -5.13 -14.93 16.56
N ASN A 59 -5.10 -16.21 16.99
CA ASN A 59 -5.02 -16.60 18.39
C ASN A 59 -3.74 -17.36 18.71
N ASN A 60 -3.36 -17.29 19.97
CA ASN A 60 -2.34 -18.14 20.55
C ASN A 60 -2.86 -19.61 20.67
N PRO A 61 -1.98 -20.61 20.93
CA PRO A 61 -2.38 -22.00 21.10
C PRO A 61 -3.42 -22.23 22.20
N ASP A 62 -3.45 -21.38 23.24
CA ASP A 62 -4.43 -21.42 24.32
C ASP A 62 -5.80 -20.79 23.96
N GLY A 63 -5.97 -20.29 22.74
CA GLY A 63 -7.20 -19.67 22.26
C GLY A 63 -7.30 -18.17 22.54
N SER A 64 -6.39 -17.59 23.32
CA SER A 64 -6.37 -16.14 23.59
C SER A 64 -5.93 -15.35 22.36
N PRO A 65 -6.43 -14.10 22.18
CA PRO A 65 -5.99 -13.25 21.07
C PRO A 65 -4.49 -12.98 21.12
N ARG A 66 -3.85 -12.93 19.94
CA ARG A 66 -2.47 -12.46 19.84
C ARG A 66 -2.43 -10.94 20.06
N LEU A 67 -1.59 -10.53 21.02
CA LEU A 67 -1.46 -9.14 21.43
C LEU A 67 -0.18 -8.50 20.85
N ASP A 68 -0.19 -7.20 20.78
CA ASP A 68 0.94 -6.37 20.31
C ASP A 68 2.02 -6.23 21.40
N LYS A 69 2.47 -7.36 21.91
CA LYS A 69 3.38 -7.49 23.05
C LYS A 69 4.75 -6.83 22.85
N ASN A 70 5.18 -6.64 21.60
CA ASN A 70 6.45 -6.02 21.26
C ASN A 70 6.33 -4.50 21.08
N ASN A 71 5.15 -3.92 21.31
CA ASN A 71 4.99 -2.47 21.20
C ASN A 71 5.89 -1.77 22.23
N PRO A 72 6.73 -0.80 21.78
CA PRO A 72 7.61 -0.05 22.69
C PRO A 72 6.83 0.82 23.69
N ASN A 73 5.58 1.17 23.38
CA ASN A 73 4.68 1.79 24.32
C ASN A 73 3.91 0.71 25.08
N SER A 74 4.27 0.50 26.34
CA SER A 74 3.67 -0.54 27.17
C SER A 74 2.15 -0.39 27.36
N SER A 75 1.61 0.82 27.25
CA SER A 75 0.15 1.05 27.33
C SER A 75 -0.60 0.48 26.13
N LEU A 76 0.09 0.20 25.02
CA LEU A 76 -0.48 -0.34 23.78
C LEU A 76 -0.18 -1.84 23.60
N SER A 77 0.69 -2.42 24.42
CA SER A 77 1.14 -3.81 24.28
C SER A 77 0.05 -4.85 24.56
N SER A 78 -1.03 -4.49 25.21
CA SER A 78 -2.22 -5.33 25.46
C SER A 78 -3.29 -5.24 24.36
N ASN A 79 -3.09 -4.41 23.35
CA ASN A 79 -3.99 -4.33 22.21
C ASN A 79 -3.88 -5.59 21.35
N SER A 80 -5.01 -6.05 20.80
CA SER A 80 -5.03 -7.13 19.82
C SER A 80 -4.30 -6.72 18.55
N ILE A 81 -3.53 -7.64 17.96
CA ILE A 81 -2.94 -7.45 16.63
C ILE A 81 -4.04 -7.38 15.55
N LEU A 82 -5.10 -8.19 15.69
CA LEU A 82 -6.26 -8.05 14.82
C LEU A 82 -6.94 -6.70 15.05
N GLY A 83 -7.10 -5.92 14.01
CA GLY A 83 -7.63 -4.56 14.05
C GLY A 83 -6.58 -3.46 14.23
N LEU A 84 -5.31 -3.82 14.47
CA LEU A 84 -4.23 -2.86 14.67
C LEU A 84 -3.97 -2.03 13.40
N VAL A 85 -3.90 -0.72 13.57
CA VAL A 85 -3.49 0.19 12.49
C VAL A 85 -1.97 0.14 12.34
N ILE A 86 -1.50 -0.38 11.21
CA ILE A 86 -0.07 -0.55 10.93
C ILE A 86 0.46 0.39 9.85
N LEU A 87 -0.42 0.89 8.98
CA LEU A 87 -0.07 1.91 7.98
C LEU A 87 -0.71 3.23 8.40
N LYS A 88 0.08 4.30 8.45
CA LYS A 88 -0.38 5.61 8.93
C LYS A 88 0.09 6.75 8.05
N ASP A 89 -0.78 7.74 7.88
CA ASP A 89 -0.47 9.09 7.41
C ASP A 89 0.05 9.18 5.97
N PHE A 90 -0.35 8.27 5.09
CA PHE A 90 0.04 8.35 3.67
C PHE A 90 -0.73 9.44 2.94
N VAL A 91 -0.03 10.13 2.05
CA VAL A 91 -0.61 11.07 1.09
C VAL A 91 -0.27 10.62 -0.32
N PHE A 92 -1.21 10.84 -1.25
CA PHE A 92 -0.99 10.53 -2.65
C PHE A 92 -0.32 11.73 -3.34
N ASN A 93 0.88 11.51 -3.88
CA ASN A 93 1.64 12.51 -4.62
C ASN A 93 2.57 11.80 -5.62
N ASP A 94 2.70 12.32 -6.84
CA ASP A 94 3.53 11.73 -7.90
C ASP A 94 3.21 10.25 -8.18
N ASN A 95 1.92 9.90 -8.21
CA ASN A 95 1.41 8.55 -8.46
C ASN A 95 1.83 7.49 -7.43
N ILE A 96 2.28 7.90 -6.25
CA ILE A 96 2.58 7.02 -5.12
C ILE A 96 1.95 7.52 -3.83
N TRP A 97 1.75 6.62 -2.88
CA TRP A 97 1.35 6.94 -1.51
C TRP A 97 2.62 7.00 -0.67
N GLN A 98 2.91 8.17 -0.11
CA GLN A 98 4.17 8.46 0.57
C GLN A 98 3.98 9.33 1.80
N GLY A 99 5.06 9.58 2.53
CA GLY A 99 5.06 10.37 3.76
C GLY A 99 4.49 9.64 4.97
N GLY A 100 4.10 8.39 4.80
CA GLY A 100 3.55 7.56 5.86
C GLY A 100 4.58 6.67 6.54
N SER A 101 4.07 5.84 7.45
CA SER A 101 4.85 4.87 8.21
C SER A 101 4.19 3.49 8.19
N ILE A 102 5.02 2.46 8.40
CA ILE A 102 4.58 1.09 8.62
C ILE A 102 5.12 0.58 9.95
N TYR A 103 4.24 0.01 10.76
CA TYR A 103 4.57 -0.63 12.03
C TYR A 103 4.61 -2.14 11.87
N ASP A 104 5.68 -2.76 12.38
CA ASP A 104 5.84 -4.22 12.41
C ASP A 104 5.61 -4.75 13.82
N PRO A 105 4.46 -5.42 14.10
CA PRO A 105 4.20 -5.95 15.43
C PRO A 105 5.10 -7.13 15.84
N LYS A 106 5.78 -7.78 14.87
CA LYS A 106 6.74 -8.84 15.18
C LYS A 106 7.99 -8.33 15.88
N THR A 107 8.40 -7.10 15.59
CA THR A 107 9.60 -6.47 16.13
C THR A 107 9.34 -5.27 17.01
N GLY A 108 8.14 -4.69 16.94
CA GLY A 108 7.79 -3.43 17.59
C GLY A 108 8.42 -2.20 16.94
N LYS A 109 8.93 -2.32 15.73
CA LYS A 109 9.61 -1.23 15.01
C LYS A 109 8.68 -0.55 14.01
N THR A 110 8.89 0.74 13.85
CA THR A 110 8.19 1.58 12.86
C THR A 110 9.18 2.10 11.84
N TYR A 111 8.83 2.02 10.56
CA TYR A 111 9.65 2.47 9.44
C TYR A 111 8.91 3.54 8.65
N SER A 112 9.65 4.46 8.03
CA SER A 112 9.11 5.27 6.95
C SER A 112 8.66 4.36 5.82
N CYS A 113 7.60 4.73 5.11
CA CYS A 113 7.01 3.85 4.11
C CYS A 113 6.49 4.61 2.91
N LYS A 114 6.60 3.98 1.75
CA LYS A 114 5.94 4.41 0.52
C LYS A 114 5.37 3.21 -0.21
N ILE A 115 4.27 3.44 -0.91
CA ILE A 115 3.51 2.40 -1.60
C ILE A 115 3.29 2.83 -3.04
N SER A 116 3.46 1.89 -3.97
CA SER A 116 3.18 2.09 -5.39
C SER A 116 2.31 0.96 -5.93
N LEU A 117 1.45 1.29 -6.91
CA LEU A 117 0.69 0.28 -7.64
C LEU A 117 1.57 -0.41 -8.69
N GLN A 118 1.41 -1.72 -8.81
CA GLN A 118 1.95 -2.56 -9.88
C GLN A 118 0.79 -3.21 -10.63
N GLY A 119 0.03 -2.40 -11.38
CA GLY A 119 -1.25 -2.83 -11.94
C GLY A 119 -2.40 -2.78 -10.91
N PRO A 120 -3.61 -3.29 -11.26
CA PRO A 120 -4.82 -3.11 -10.45
C PRO A 120 -4.84 -3.96 -9.16
N ASP A 121 -4.11 -5.07 -9.14
CA ASP A 121 -4.24 -6.11 -8.11
C ASP A 121 -2.96 -6.36 -7.31
N LYS A 122 -1.94 -5.52 -7.48
CA LYS A 122 -0.66 -5.66 -6.79
C LYS A 122 -0.12 -4.30 -6.36
N ILE A 123 0.41 -4.23 -5.15
CA ILE A 123 1.14 -3.07 -4.64
C ILE A 123 2.53 -3.47 -4.16
N ASN A 124 3.46 -2.54 -4.29
CA ASN A 124 4.77 -2.62 -3.65
C ASN A 124 4.77 -1.72 -2.42
N VAL A 125 5.07 -2.32 -1.28
CA VAL A 125 5.15 -1.64 0.02
C VAL A 125 6.62 -1.60 0.42
N ARG A 126 7.20 -0.40 0.48
CA ARG A 126 8.61 -0.21 0.80
C ARG A 126 8.77 0.50 2.13
N GLY A 127 9.28 -0.23 3.12
CA GLY A 127 9.75 0.31 4.39
C GLY A 127 11.23 0.68 4.33
N PHE A 128 11.61 1.79 4.95
CA PHE A 128 13.00 2.26 4.93
C PHE A 128 13.34 3.09 6.18
N VAL A 129 14.64 3.20 6.45
CA VAL A 129 15.19 4.02 7.53
C VAL A 129 16.04 5.13 6.92
N GLY A 130 15.71 6.38 7.24
CA GLY A 130 16.40 7.55 6.73
C GLY A 130 16.14 7.79 5.24
N PHE A 131 16.95 7.19 4.37
CA PHE A 131 16.83 7.32 2.92
C PHE A 131 16.07 6.14 2.31
N SER A 132 15.26 6.40 1.28
CA SER A 132 14.47 5.35 0.62
C SER A 132 15.31 4.26 -0.05
N MET A 133 16.62 4.49 -0.26
CA MET A 133 17.57 3.49 -0.76
C MET A 133 17.91 2.41 0.28
N LEU A 134 17.79 2.72 1.58
CA LEU A 134 18.06 1.81 2.69
C LEU A 134 16.75 1.20 3.18
N GLY A 135 16.19 0.31 2.39
CA GLY A 135 14.90 -0.26 2.72
C GLY A 135 14.65 -1.62 2.11
N ARG A 136 13.46 -2.14 2.39
CA ARG A 136 12.97 -3.42 1.90
C ARG A 136 11.60 -3.22 1.25
N THR A 137 11.43 -3.82 0.08
CA THR A 137 10.16 -3.81 -0.65
C THR A 137 9.50 -5.17 -0.56
N GLU A 138 8.21 -5.18 -0.23
CA GLU A 138 7.34 -6.35 -0.28
C GLU A 138 6.23 -6.11 -1.30
N SER A 139 5.80 -7.17 -1.96
CA SER A 139 4.64 -7.14 -2.85
C SER A 139 3.43 -7.71 -2.13
N TRP A 140 2.33 -6.95 -2.12
CA TRP A 140 1.05 -7.39 -1.59
C TRP A 140 0.05 -7.52 -2.75
N THR A 141 -0.85 -8.47 -2.65
CA THR A 141 -1.85 -8.76 -3.68
C THR A 141 -3.25 -8.43 -3.20
N ARG A 142 -4.10 -7.94 -4.12
CA ARG A 142 -5.47 -7.58 -3.78
C ARG A 142 -6.28 -8.82 -3.40
N VAL A 143 -7.02 -8.72 -2.31
CA VAL A 143 -8.02 -9.72 -1.90
C VAL A 143 -9.30 -9.44 -2.66
N LYS A 144 -9.81 -10.47 -3.36
CA LYS A 144 -11.07 -10.42 -4.12
C LYS A 144 -12.22 -11.04 -3.35
#